data_b3fc856464888f0488664fcf0fdc425f
#
_entry.id   b3fc856464888f0488664fcf0fdc425f
#
_cell.length_a   1.000
_cell.length_b   1.000
_cell.length_c   1.000
_cell.angle_alpha   90.00
_cell.angle_beta   90.00
_cell.angle_gamma   90.00
#
_symmetry.space_group_name_H-M   'P 1'
#
loop_
_entity.id
_entity.type
_entity.pdbx_description
1 polymer ?
#
loop_
_entity_poly.entity_id
_entity_poly.type
_entity_poly.pdbx_seq_one_letter_code
_entity_poly.pdbx_strand_id
1 'polypeptide(L)'
;MEFKTNDQSLGQIRIYILPDDIGRGVVARTRNSLRKDMRKLLTEIDIANSTWVGEWDEGSPVAHLDASLDKKEEDQASLFYLFNTLPSPSPIPELVENNVARNAMYGLLDSAVAGLNTIMHQYQRRSAALMLQRESQPSQTVDPRLTAVIDKKGVAWYCDFDAATCLREPRQYENSTGGILAETMGLGKTLICLALILATKEISSQIPVEFSVGTIPVRERTGSLKDMAAAAVGRTGAPWKSYFATLEEEGYDYFRCKEAIKKYPGHYFIPGPVPRRQSRNPIPKQARKVFLTTATLVVVPSNLVKQWELEIKKHTTGLKVLVMTKSKQILPKAEDLAEYDLILFSKQRFDMEATDGLDKMGRSKSTTFNVCNCPYIGATRERDCTCFKVEDTYRSPLKQLHFKRLITDEGHSFGNSSRTARTEATTVIDFLQVSARWIVSGTPTKGLYGAEVALGSSRSTSSTPLPSNEADDNGQLLGKVTNSLAALKRWDSYPADVNQQEMAFYKEERKDLEKLGNIAAIYLKAKPWSNSLEDGDYASWSQYVLQPRHGSKSHGNMDCLRSTLEGMIIRHRPEDVERDVILPPLYQSVVNLEGSLQDKLSL
;
A
#
# COMPACT_ATOMS: atom_id res chain seq x y z
N MET A 1 2.07 45.37 -12.60
CA MET A 1 3.50 45.75 -12.69
C MET A 1 3.63 47.14 -12.11
N GLU A 2 4.33 47.28 -11.04
CA GLU A 2 4.71 48.59 -10.52
C GLU A 2 6.20 48.81 -10.81
N PHE A 3 6.54 49.91 -11.44
CA PHE A 3 7.93 50.33 -11.67
C PHE A 3 8.30 51.42 -10.67
N LYS A 4 9.28 51.19 -9.81
CA LYS A 4 9.91 52.21 -8.98
C LYS A 4 11.32 52.45 -9.52
N THR A 5 11.58 53.62 -10.04
CA THR A 5 12.92 54.03 -10.46
C THR A 5 13.47 54.98 -9.39
N ASN A 6 14.39 54.50 -8.57
CA ASN A 6 15.10 55.33 -7.60
C ASN A 6 16.44 55.87 -8.12
N ASP A 7 16.97 55.31 -9.21
CA ASP A 7 18.16 55.75 -9.89
C ASP A 7 17.99 55.56 -11.39
N GLN A 8 18.65 56.35 -12.23
CA GLN A 8 18.47 56.33 -13.69
C GLN A 8 18.90 55.00 -14.37
N SER A 9 19.48 54.06 -13.63
CA SER A 9 20.01 52.80 -14.16
C SER A 9 19.36 51.51 -13.64
N LEU A 10 18.52 51.55 -12.59
CA LEU A 10 17.95 50.38 -11.96
C LEU A 10 16.43 50.48 -11.83
N GLY A 11 15.72 49.53 -12.36
CA GLY A 11 14.25 49.40 -12.24
C GLY A 11 13.87 48.12 -11.47
N GLN A 12 12.96 48.24 -10.51
CA GLN A 12 12.37 47.09 -9.81
C GLN A 12 11.08 46.67 -10.48
N ILE A 13 10.95 45.35 -10.70
CA ILE A 13 9.73 44.74 -11.23
C ILE A 13 9.15 43.82 -10.16
N ARG A 14 7.95 44.11 -9.69
CA ARG A 14 7.21 43.22 -8.81
C ARG A 14 6.35 42.26 -9.62
N ILE A 15 6.53 40.98 -9.38
CA ILE A 15 5.76 39.89 -10.02
C ILE A 15 4.84 39.27 -8.97
N TYR A 16 3.55 39.31 -9.24
CA TYR A 16 2.57 38.66 -8.39
C TYR A 16 2.19 37.30 -9.01
N ILE A 17 2.42 36.23 -8.29
CA ILE A 17 1.98 34.88 -8.69
C ILE A 17 0.59 34.69 -8.11
N LEU A 18 -0.40 34.53 -9.00
CA LEU A 18 -1.76 34.20 -8.61
C LEU A 18 -1.91 32.68 -8.49
N PRO A 19 -2.61 32.20 -7.45
CA PRO A 19 -2.94 30.79 -7.33
C PRO A 19 -3.71 30.28 -8.55
N ASP A 20 -3.42 29.04 -8.93
CA ASP A 20 -4.06 28.40 -10.10
C ASP A 20 -5.52 28.00 -9.84
N ASP A 21 -5.95 27.96 -8.59
CA ASP A 21 -7.28 27.59 -8.11
C ASP A 21 -8.21 28.77 -7.78
N ILE A 22 -7.72 30.02 -7.78
CA ILE A 22 -8.56 31.19 -7.47
C ILE A 22 -9.37 31.64 -8.68
N GLY A 23 -10.70 31.61 -8.53
CA GLY A 23 -11.67 32.15 -9.52
C GLY A 23 -11.73 31.39 -10.85
N ARG A 24 -11.08 30.22 -10.92
CA ARG A 24 -11.04 29.39 -12.13
C ARG A 24 -10.68 27.95 -11.75
N GLY A 25 -11.02 27.00 -12.61
CA GLY A 25 -10.48 25.63 -12.48
C GLY A 25 -8.96 25.61 -12.65
N VAL A 26 -8.28 24.69 -11.98
CA VAL A 26 -6.82 24.53 -12.06
C VAL A 26 -6.39 24.42 -13.52
N VAL A 27 -5.53 25.33 -13.96
CA VAL A 27 -5.04 25.37 -15.35
C VAL A 27 -4.04 24.26 -15.58
N ALA A 28 -4.42 23.23 -16.33
CA ALA A 28 -3.49 22.20 -16.77
C ALA A 28 -2.49 22.78 -17.78
N ARG A 29 -1.24 22.97 -17.38
CA ARG A 29 -0.17 23.40 -18.29
C ARG A 29 0.33 22.22 -19.11
N THR A 30 -0.38 21.92 -20.21
CA THR A 30 -0.08 20.79 -21.08
C THR A 30 1.18 20.99 -21.91
N ARG A 31 1.60 22.25 -22.17
CA ARG A 31 2.79 22.56 -22.96
C ARG A 31 4.06 22.52 -22.10
N ASN A 32 4.99 21.64 -22.45
CA ASN A 32 6.27 21.48 -21.74
C ASN A 32 7.09 22.78 -21.66
N SER A 33 7.06 23.65 -22.69
CA SER A 33 7.72 24.94 -22.66
C SER A 33 7.19 25.84 -21.53
N LEU A 34 5.86 25.99 -21.43
CA LEU A 34 5.25 26.82 -20.37
C LEU A 34 5.54 26.29 -18.97
N ARG A 35 5.61 24.99 -18.77
CA ARG A 35 6.02 24.39 -17.50
C ARG A 35 7.47 24.75 -17.17
N LYS A 36 8.37 24.60 -18.15
CA LYS A 36 9.80 24.90 -18.00
C LYS A 36 10.00 26.37 -17.64
N ASP A 37 9.34 27.28 -18.37
CA ASP A 37 9.47 28.71 -18.15
C ASP A 37 8.88 29.13 -16.79
N MET A 38 7.73 28.58 -16.39
CA MET A 38 7.14 28.85 -15.08
C MET A 38 8.00 28.29 -13.94
N ARG A 39 8.57 27.10 -14.11
CA ARG A 39 9.50 26.52 -13.14
C ARG A 39 10.73 27.42 -12.96
N LYS A 40 11.33 27.88 -14.07
CA LYS A 40 12.43 28.80 -14.03
C LYS A 40 12.07 30.10 -13.29
N LEU A 41 10.88 30.64 -13.57
CA LEU A 41 10.37 31.82 -12.90
C LEU A 41 10.25 31.59 -11.38
N LEU A 42 9.65 30.49 -10.95
CA LEU A 42 9.46 30.16 -9.53
C LEU A 42 10.78 29.99 -8.77
N THR A 43 11.84 29.49 -9.42
CA THR A 43 13.17 29.31 -8.80
C THR A 43 14.03 30.58 -8.80
N GLU A 44 13.77 31.52 -9.70
CA GLU A 44 14.56 32.76 -9.83
C GLU A 44 13.94 33.97 -9.11
N ILE A 45 12.69 33.88 -8.66
CA ILE A 45 12.04 34.96 -7.92
C ILE A 45 12.68 35.12 -6.54
N ASP A 46 13.12 36.36 -6.27
CA ASP A 46 13.54 36.75 -4.93
C ASP A 46 12.35 37.11 -4.06
N ILE A 47 12.18 36.37 -2.96
CA ILE A 47 11.12 36.55 -1.97
C ILE A 47 11.60 37.24 -0.69
N ALA A 48 12.83 37.80 -0.67
CA ALA A 48 13.35 38.49 0.48
C ALA A 48 12.50 39.73 0.83
N ASN A 49 12.41 40.05 2.13
CA ASN A 49 11.59 41.17 2.58
C ASN A 49 12.15 42.53 2.11
N SER A 50 13.49 42.67 2.12
CA SER A 50 14.19 43.82 1.59
C SER A 50 13.82 44.09 0.14
N THR A 51 13.85 43.07 -0.70
CA THR A 51 13.44 43.17 -2.10
C THR A 51 11.96 43.52 -2.25
N TRP A 52 11.08 42.97 -1.43
CA TRP A 52 9.63 43.24 -1.49
C TRP A 52 9.31 44.71 -1.13
N VAL A 53 9.95 45.27 -0.09
CA VAL A 53 9.72 46.66 0.36
C VAL A 53 10.53 47.68 -0.43
N GLY A 54 11.47 47.25 -1.27
CA GLY A 54 12.29 48.11 -2.10
C GLY A 54 13.53 48.68 -1.35
N GLU A 55 13.98 48.00 -0.31
CA GLU A 55 15.17 48.28 0.49
C GLU A 55 16.36 47.40 0.09
N TRP A 56 16.42 47.03 -1.19
CA TRP A 56 17.44 46.12 -1.71
C TRP A 56 18.72 46.93 -2.05
N ASP A 57 19.85 46.47 -1.52
CA ASP A 57 21.19 46.94 -1.84
C ASP A 57 22.03 45.83 -2.50
N GLU A 58 23.09 46.21 -3.22
CA GLU A 58 24.02 45.33 -3.93
C GLU A 58 24.78 44.36 -3.01
N GLY A 59 24.29 43.72 -2.10
CA GLY A 59 24.87 42.79 -1.13
C GLY A 59 23.79 42.19 -0.22
N SER A 60 22.53 42.60 -0.43
CA SER A 60 21.42 42.05 0.32
C SER A 60 21.26 40.56 -0.02
N PRO A 61 21.06 39.71 0.99
CA PRO A 61 20.88 38.29 0.76
C PRO A 61 19.60 38.03 -0.06
N VAL A 62 19.75 37.38 -1.20
CA VAL A 62 18.65 36.97 -2.06
C VAL A 62 18.01 35.73 -1.44
N ALA A 63 16.69 35.73 -1.28
CA ALA A 63 15.93 34.59 -0.80
C ALA A 63 15.09 34.03 -1.93
N HIS A 64 15.50 32.91 -2.46
CA HIS A 64 14.71 32.18 -3.45
C HIS A 64 13.65 31.27 -2.78
N LEU A 65 12.55 31.02 -3.47
CA LEU A 65 11.50 30.13 -2.98
C LEU A 65 12.05 28.72 -2.70
N ASP A 66 13.05 28.31 -3.47
CA ASP A 66 13.74 27.03 -3.34
C ASP A 66 14.71 26.99 -2.14
N ALA A 67 15.34 28.10 -1.82
CA ALA A 67 16.31 28.21 -0.71
C ALA A 67 15.66 28.12 0.69
N SER A 68 14.35 28.39 0.80
CA SER A 68 13.60 28.15 2.04
C SER A 68 13.41 26.67 2.33
N LEU A 69 13.57 25.82 1.33
CA LEU A 69 13.47 24.35 1.41
C LEU A 69 14.85 23.72 1.73
N ASP A 70 15.96 24.43 1.49
CA ASP A 70 17.34 23.94 1.64
C ASP A 70 17.84 23.84 3.11
N LYS A 71 17.05 24.24 4.09
CA LYS A 71 17.48 24.27 5.50
C LYS A 71 17.29 22.95 6.27
N LYS A 72 16.77 21.92 5.64
CA LYS A 72 16.74 20.60 6.26
C LYS A 72 18.09 19.92 6.02
N GLU A 73 18.73 19.52 7.12
CA GLU A 73 20.05 18.90 7.15
C GLU A 73 20.21 17.80 6.07
N GLU A 74 21.32 17.87 5.36
CA GLU A 74 21.67 17.00 4.23
C GLU A 74 21.71 15.50 4.56
N ASP A 75 21.71 15.12 5.86
CA ASP A 75 21.73 13.73 6.32
C ASP A 75 20.39 13.00 6.22
N GLN A 76 19.29 13.71 5.93
CA GLN A 76 17.94 13.16 5.93
C GLN A 76 17.48 12.53 4.60
N ALA A 77 18.37 12.43 3.62
CA ALA A 77 17.99 12.10 2.25
C ALA A 77 18.01 10.60 1.89
N SER A 78 18.42 9.68 2.77
CA SER A 78 18.45 8.26 2.44
C SER A 78 17.10 7.57 2.66
N LEU A 79 16.74 6.62 1.79
CA LEU A 79 15.56 5.78 1.96
C LEU A 79 15.58 5.05 3.30
N PHE A 80 16.77 4.63 3.75
CA PHE A 80 17.00 4.04 5.07
C PHE A 80 16.61 4.99 6.20
N TYR A 81 17.09 6.25 6.17
CA TYR A 81 16.75 7.24 7.18
C TYR A 81 15.25 7.54 7.19
N LEU A 82 14.66 7.77 6.02
CA LEU A 82 13.22 8.01 5.91
C LEU A 82 12.41 6.87 6.53
N PHE A 83 12.77 5.62 6.22
CA PHE A 83 12.05 4.44 6.70
C PHE A 83 12.13 4.29 8.23
N ASN A 84 13.28 4.60 8.85
CA ASN A 84 13.47 4.50 10.29
C ASN A 84 12.96 5.73 11.08
N THR A 85 12.70 6.85 10.40
CA THR A 85 12.16 8.07 11.02
C THR A 85 10.67 8.26 10.81
N LEU A 86 9.99 7.30 10.17
CA LEU A 86 8.54 7.32 10.08
C LEU A 86 7.90 7.40 11.47
N PRO A 87 6.77 8.11 11.61
CA PRO A 87 6.08 8.20 12.90
C PRO A 87 5.57 6.84 13.34
N SER A 88 5.77 6.52 14.63
CA SER A 88 5.21 5.30 15.23
C SER A 88 3.68 5.34 15.21
N PRO A 89 3.01 4.18 15.07
CA PRO A 89 1.57 4.07 15.05
C PRO A 89 0.90 4.72 16.27
N SER A 90 -0.02 5.65 15.99
CA SER A 90 -0.84 6.34 16.99
C SER A 90 -2.32 6.25 16.58
N PRO A 91 -2.99 5.11 16.85
CA PRO A 91 -4.39 4.94 16.50
C PRO A 91 -5.29 5.82 17.38
N ILE A 92 -6.33 6.41 16.78
CA ILE A 92 -7.30 7.28 17.43
C ILE A 92 -8.71 6.70 17.20
N PRO A 93 -9.24 5.87 18.12
CA PRO A 93 -10.54 5.23 17.94
C PRO A 93 -11.70 6.21 17.72
N GLU A 94 -11.62 7.41 18.31
CA GLU A 94 -12.64 8.46 18.24
C GLU A 94 -12.89 8.95 16.82
N LEU A 95 -11.90 8.85 15.93
CA LEU A 95 -12.04 9.22 14.53
C LEU A 95 -12.88 8.20 13.73
N VAL A 96 -13.07 6.99 14.24
CA VAL A 96 -13.81 5.94 13.53
C VAL A 96 -15.30 6.10 13.78
N GLU A 97 -16.06 6.43 12.73
CA GLU A 97 -17.50 6.65 12.83
C GLU A 97 -18.28 5.37 13.13
N ASN A 98 -17.85 4.25 12.59
CA ASN A 98 -18.50 2.96 12.80
C ASN A 98 -18.27 2.46 14.24
N ASN A 99 -19.32 2.43 15.04
CA ASN A 99 -19.26 2.02 16.45
C ASN A 99 -18.72 0.59 16.65
N VAL A 100 -19.04 -0.35 15.75
CA VAL A 100 -18.56 -1.73 15.85
C VAL A 100 -17.06 -1.80 15.62
N ALA A 101 -16.55 -1.11 14.62
CA ALA A 101 -15.12 -1.01 14.34
C ALA A 101 -14.38 -0.25 15.46
N ARG A 102 -14.98 0.81 15.99
CA ARG A 102 -14.44 1.57 17.14
C ARG A 102 -14.30 0.68 18.37
N ASN A 103 -15.33 -0.08 18.71
CA ASN A 103 -15.29 -1.01 19.86
C ASN A 103 -14.24 -2.11 19.63
N ALA A 104 -14.11 -2.64 18.40
CA ALA A 104 -13.06 -3.59 18.08
C ALA A 104 -11.65 -2.99 18.22
N MET A 105 -11.46 -1.68 17.92
CA MET A 105 -10.19 -0.98 18.16
C MET A 105 -9.87 -0.88 19.65
N TYR A 106 -10.84 -0.54 20.50
CA TYR A 106 -10.63 -0.57 21.96
C TYR A 106 -10.26 -1.97 22.43
N GLY A 107 -10.96 -3.01 21.97
CA GLY A 107 -10.60 -4.40 22.26
C GLY A 107 -9.17 -4.76 21.87
N LEU A 108 -8.68 -4.26 20.73
CA LEU A 108 -7.28 -4.44 20.31
C LEU A 108 -6.30 -3.71 21.24
N LEU A 109 -6.59 -2.46 21.60
CA LEU A 109 -5.74 -1.64 22.46
C LEU A 109 -5.66 -2.21 23.89
N ASP A 110 -6.75 -2.76 24.39
CA ASP A 110 -6.82 -3.38 25.73
C ASP A 110 -6.32 -4.83 25.73
N SER A 111 -5.96 -5.39 24.57
CA SER A 111 -5.67 -6.83 24.38
C SER A 111 -6.83 -7.75 24.81
N ALA A 112 -8.05 -7.26 24.70
CA ALA A 112 -9.29 -7.96 25.05
C ALA A 112 -10.00 -8.48 23.80
N VAL A 113 -9.28 -9.24 22.95
CA VAL A 113 -9.80 -9.81 21.71
C VAL A 113 -10.27 -11.22 21.95
N ALA A 114 -11.57 -11.47 21.76
CA ALA A 114 -12.14 -12.80 21.92
C ALA A 114 -11.50 -13.82 20.96
N GLY A 115 -11.07 -14.96 21.51
CA GLY A 115 -10.40 -16.01 20.77
C GLY A 115 -8.89 -15.79 20.56
N LEU A 116 -8.30 -14.71 21.08
CA LEU A 116 -6.86 -14.53 21.10
C LEU A 116 -6.27 -15.08 22.40
N ASN A 117 -5.41 -16.10 22.31
CA ASN A 117 -4.84 -16.80 23.48
C ASN A 117 -3.60 -16.09 24.04
N THR A 118 -3.03 -15.14 23.34
CA THR A 118 -1.76 -14.49 23.67
C THR A 118 -1.97 -13.02 23.94
N ILE A 119 -1.42 -12.53 25.05
CA ILE A 119 -1.41 -11.11 25.38
C ILE A 119 -0.42 -10.39 24.45
N MET A 120 -0.90 -9.37 23.75
CA MET A 120 -0.06 -8.56 22.86
C MET A 120 0.71 -7.50 23.62
N HIS A 121 1.95 -7.22 23.17
CA HIS A 121 2.70 -6.05 23.61
C HIS A 121 2.03 -4.74 23.14
N GLN A 122 2.31 -3.62 23.78
CA GLN A 122 1.67 -2.34 23.47
C GLN A 122 1.88 -1.91 22.01
N TYR A 123 3.10 -2.06 21.47
CA TYR A 123 3.37 -1.75 20.07
C TYR A 123 2.54 -2.62 19.10
N GLN A 124 2.35 -3.91 19.40
CA GLN A 124 1.51 -4.81 18.58
C GLN A 124 0.05 -4.38 18.60
N ARG A 125 -0.46 -3.97 19.76
CA ARG A 125 -1.83 -3.45 19.92
C ARG A 125 -2.02 -2.19 19.08
N ARG A 126 -1.07 -1.24 19.16
CA ARG A 126 -1.11 0.00 18.38
C ARG A 126 -1.08 -0.27 16.87
N SER A 127 -0.22 -1.20 16.41
CA SER A 127 -0.18 -1.59 14.99
C SER A 127 -1.49 -2.21 14.54
N ALA A 128 -2.05 -3.16 15.28
CA ALA A 128 -3.32 -3.80 14.93
C ALA A 128 -4.50 -2.80 14.92
N ALA A 129 -4.55 -1.91 15.90
CA ALA A 129 -5.58 -0.87 15.98
C ALA A 129 -5.47 0.14 14.83
N LEU A 130 -4.25 0.57 14.46
CA LEU A 130 -4.05 1.46 13.30
C LEU A 130 -4.40 0.77 11.97
N MET A 131 -4.12 -0.54 11.85
CA MET A 131 -4.58 -1.31 10.69
C MET A 131 -6.11 -1.26 10.58
N LEU A 132 -6.82 -1.50 11.68
CA LEU A 132 -8.29 -1.44 11.69
C LEU A 132 -8.82 -0.03 11.41
N GLN A 133 -8.17 1.01 11.94
CA GLN A 133 -8.52 2.40 11.65
C GLN A 133 -8.42 2.69 10.15
N ARG A 134 -7.31 2.31 9.51
CA ARG A 134 -7.13 2.50 8.06
C ARG A 134 -8.16 1.73 7.21
N GLU A 135 -8.61 0.56 7.68
CA GLU A 135 -9.65 -0.20 7.00
C GLU A 135 -11.04 0.42 7.14
N SER A 136 -11.32 1.04 8.29
CA SER A 136 -12.67 1.52 8.65
C SER A 136 -12.89 2.98 8.33
N GLN A 137 -11.85 3.80 8.47
CA GLN A 137 -11.89 5.25 8.28
C GLN A 137 -10.57 5.71 7.66
N PRO A 138 -10.37 5.54 6.34
CA PRO A 138 -9.19 6.04 5.66
C PRO A 138 -9.05 7.55 5.85
N SER A 139 -7.87 8.00 6.28
CA SER A 139 -7.62 9.43 6.48
C SER A 139 -7.43 10.15 5.14
N GLN A 140 -7.81 11.43 5.13
CA GLN A 140 -7.48 12.32 4.02
C GLN A 140 -6.04 12.83 4.20
N THR A 141 -5.24 12.79 3.15
CA THR A 141 -3.90 13.35 3.12
C THR A 141 -3.76 14.37 2.01
N VAL A 142 -2.94 15.38 2.26
CA VAL A 142 -2.56 16.34 1.22
C VAL A 142 -1.82 15.60 0.11
N ASP A 143 -2.07 16.01 -1.12
CA ASP A 143 -1.36 15.49 -2.29
C ASP A 143 0.17 15.48 -2.03
N PRO A 144 0.83 14.33 -2.06
CA PRO A 144 2.25 14.23 -1.73
C PRO A 144 3.17 14.98 -2.68
N ARG A 145 2.66 15.43 -3.84
CA ARG A 145 3.39 16.26 -4.80
C ARG A 145 3.48 17.72 -4.41
N LEU A 146 2.65 18.15 -3.45
CA LEU A 146 2.55 19.54 -3.02
C LEU A 146 3.51 19.81 -1.85
N THR A 147 4.30 20.86 -1.98
CA THR A 147 5.13 21.39 -0.90
C THR A 147 4.42 22.61 -0.30
N ALA A 148 4.21 22.59 1.02
CA ALA A 148 3.64 23.73 1.72
C ALA A 148 4.69 24.82 1.92
N VAL A 149 4.41 26.03 1.45
CA VAL A 149 5.24 27.21 1.63
C VAL A 149 4.42 28.23 2.42
N ILE A 150 4.97 28.70 3.53
CA ILE A 150 4.31 29.71 4.38
C ILE A 150 4.87 31.09 4.01
N ASP A 151 4.00 32.00 3.62
CA ASP A 151 4.36 33.37 3.33
C ASP A 151 4.63 34.16 4.63
N LYS A 152 5.14 35.41 4.47
CA LYS A 152 5.46 36.28 5.62
C LYS A 152 4.24 36.70 6.45
N LYS A 153 3.03 36.52 5.92
CA LYS A 153 1.77 36.80 6.62
C LYS A 153 1.24 35.54 7.34
N GLY A 154 2.01 34.44 7.34
CA GLY A 154 1.59 33.18 7.92
C GLY A 154 0.58 32.40 7.07
N VAL A 155 0.41 32.78 5.80
CA VAL A 155 -0.51 32.14 4.88
C VAL A 155 0.19 31.00 4.17
N ALA A 156 -0.39 29.80 4.23
CA ALA A 156 0.15 28.62 3.56
C ALA A 156 -0.26 28.60 2.07
N TRP A 157 0.70 28.26 1.23
CA TRP A 157 0.58 28.03 -0.20
C TRP A 157 1.08 26.64 -0.53
N TYR A 158 0.48 25.98 -1.50
CA TYR A 158 0.79 24.60 -1.83
C TYR A 158 1.30 24.55 -3.27
N CYS A 159 2.61 24.33 -3.42
CA CYS A 159 3.29 24.40 -4.71
C CYS A 159 3.68 23.00 -5.19
N ASP A 160 3.32 22.68 -6.43
CA ASP A 160 3.87 21.56 -7.19
C ASP A 160 4.91 22.14 -8.16
N PHE A 161 6.18 22.04 -7.81
CA PHE A 161 7.27 22.59 -8.61
C PHE A 161 7.46 21.84 -9.94
N ASP A 162 7.10 20.57 -10.02
CA ASP A 162 7.20 19.78 -11.26
C ASP A 162 6.09 20.10 -12.25
N ALA A 163 4.88 20.30 -11.76
CA ALA A 163 3.75 20.78 -12.57
C ALA A 163 3.80 22.31 -12.75
N ALA A 164 4.64 23.02 -12.01
CA ALA A 164 4.70 24.48 -11.94
C ALA A 164 3.33 25.09 -11.59
N THR A 165 2.63 24.49 -10.62
CA THR A 165 1.33 24.96 -10.12
C THR A 165 1.47 25.43 -8.68
N CYS A 166 0.73 26.49 -8.31
CA CYS A 166 0.64 27.01 -6.97
C CYS A 166 -0.85 27.10 -6.58
N LEU A 167 -1.22 26.47 -5.48
CA LEU A 167 -2.61 26.36 -5.02
C LEU A 167 -2.79 27.07 -3.70
N ARG A 168 -3.94 27.66 -3.50
CA ARG A 168 -4.34 28.24 -2.22
C ARG A 168 -4.91 27.15 -1.30
N GLU A 169 -5.67 26.23 -1.86
CA GLU A 169 -6.23 25.07 -1.18
C GLU A 169 -5.55 23.79 -1.66
N PRO A 170 -5.01 22.97 -0.74
CA PRO A 170 -4.32 21.76 -1.15
C PRO A 170 -5.31 20.73 -1.68
N ARG A 171 -4.92 20.03 -2.75
CA ARG A 171 -5.61 18.82 -3.16
C ARG A 171 -5.43 17.76 -2.07
N GLN A 172 -6.49 17.04 -1.78
CA GLN A 172 -6.48 15.96 -0.80
C GLN A 172 -6.92 14.65 -1.47
N TYR A 173 -6.33 13.57 -1.04
CA TYR A 173 -6.69 12.21 -1.44
C TYR A 173 -6.97 11.36 -0.21
N GLU A 174 -7.98 10.53 -0.35
CA GLU A 174 -8.25 9.47 0.61
C GLU A 174 -7.13 8.42 0.53
N ASN A 175 -6.54 8.08 1.66
CA ASN A 175 -5.53 7.03 1.74
C ASN A 175 -6.10 5.68 1.33
N SER A 176 -5.25 4.79 0.84
CA SER A 176 -5.66 3.43 0.53
C SER A 176 -6.15 2.70 1.77
N THR A 177 -7.25 1.95 1.64
CA THR A 177 -7.71 1.01 2.66
C THR A 177 -6.71 -0.15 2.75
N GLY A 178 -5.76 -0.04 3.69
CA GLY A 178 -4.69 -0.99 3.84
C GLY A 178 -3.31 -0.35 3.97
N GLY A 179 -2.27 -1.10 3.57
CA GLY A 179 -0.89 -0.61 3.67
C GLY A 179 0.15 -1.72 3.76
N ILE A 180 1.30 -1.36 4.32
CA ILE A 180 2.45 -2.25 4.54
C ILE A 180 2.71 -2.33 6.05
N LEU A 181 2.51 -3.51 6.63
CA LEU A 181 2.96 -3.79 8.00
C LEU A 181 4.44 -4.14 7.97
N ALA A 182 5.28 -3.17 8.31
CA ALA A 182 6.74 -3.24 8.16
C ALA A 182 7.48 -3.29 9.50
N GLU A 183 6.87 -3.89 10.53
CA GLU A 183 7.55 -4.15 11.79
C GLU A 183 8.79 -5.00 11.59
N THR A 184 9.81 -4.79 12.41
CA THR A 184 11.07 -5.55 12.38
C THR A 184 10.82 -7.06 12.49
N MET A 185 11.72 -7.88 11.96
CA MET A 185 11.63 -9.34 12.10
C MET A 185 11.60 -9.74 13.58
N GLY A 186 10.79 -10.75 13.91
CA GLY A 186 10.62 -11.20 15.29
C GLY A 186 9.62 -10.43 16.13
N LEU A 187 9.13 -9.26 15.69
CA LEU A 187 8.15 -8.45 16.44
C LEU A 187 6.69 -8.95 16.33
N GLY A 188 6.46 -10.16 15.85
CA GLY A 188 5.15 -10.81 15.89
C GLY A 188 4.14 -10.28 14.87
N LYS A 189 4.57 -9.95 13.65
CA LYS A 189 3.68 -9.49 12.56
C LYS A 189 2.50 -10.43 12.33
N THR A 190 2.73 -11.74 12.38
CA THR A 190 1.67 -12.75 12.23
C THR A 190 0.63 -12.63 13.35
N LEU A 191 1.07 -12.43 14.60
CA LEU A 191 0.18 -12.23 15.75
C LEU A 191 -0.67 -10.95 15.59
N ILE A 192 -0.07 -9.85 15.11
CA ILE A 192 -0.79 -8.60 14.81
C ILE A 192 -1.90 -8.86 13.79
N CYS A 193 -1.59 -9.59 12.71
CA CYS A 193 -2.59 -9.96 11.70
C CYS A 193 -3.70 -10.85 12.26
N LEU A 194 -3.36 -11.85 13.08
CA LEU A 194 -4.34 -12.75 13.70
C LEU A 194 -5.27 -12.00 14.67
N ALA A 195 -4.72 -11.07 15.46
CA ALA A 195 -5.49 -10.21 16.35
C ALA A 195 -6.48 -9.34 15.57
N LEU A 196 -6.05 -8.73 14.46
CA LEU A 196 -6.91 -7.95 13.57
C LEU A 196 -8.04 -8.82 12.97
N ILE A 197 -7.73 -10.04 12.53
CA ILE A 197 -8.72 -10.98 11.97
C ILE A 197 -9.76 -11.34 13.03
N LEU A 198 -9.33 -11.68 14.24
CA LEU A 198 -10.22 -12.02 15.34
C LEU A 198 -11.10 -10.84 15.76
N ALA A 199 -10.52 -9.66 15.94
CA ALA A 199 -11.25 -8.45 16.34
C ALA A 199 -12.32 -8.04 15.32
N THR A 200 -12.17 -8.45 14.05
CA THR A 200 -13.10 -8.12 12.97
C THR A 200 -13.84 -9.32 12.39
N LYS A 201 -13.79 -10.46 13.05
CA LYS A 201 -14.36 -11.74 12.59
C LYS A 201 -15.82 -11.65 12.17
N GLU A 202 -16.60 -10.77 12.79
CA GLU A 202 -18.03 -10.59 12.51
C GLU A 202 -18.35 -9.38 11.63
N ILE A 203 -17.34 -8.58 11.31
CA ILE A 203 -17.51 -7.37 10.48
C ILE A 203 -17.32 -7.75 9.02
N SER A 204 -18.39 -7.87 8.25
CA SER A 204 -18.30 -8.19 6.82
C SER A 204 -17.73 -7.05 5.99
N SER A 205 -17.30 -7.37 4.76
CA SER A 205 -17.06 -6.36 3.72
C SER A 205 -18.33 -5.55 3.44
N GLN A 206 -18.15 -4.32 2.97
CA GLN A 206 -19.25 -3.42 2.62
C GLN A 206 -19.41 -3.34 1.10
N ILE A 207 -20.61 -3.00 0.65
CA ILE A 207 -20.86 -2.74 -0.77
C ILE A 207 -20.09 -1.49 -1.18
N PRO A 208 -19.21 -1.55 -2.21
CA PRO A 208 -18.52 -0.36 -2.70
C PRO A 208 -19.50 0.72 -3.16
N VAL A 209 -19.16 2.00 -2.90
CA VAL A 209 -20.04 3.15 -3.20
C VAL A 209 -20.48 3.16 -4.66
N GLU A 210 -19.60 2.79 -5.59
CA GLU A 210 -19.86 2.69 -7.03
C GLU A 210 -20.97 1.68 -7.39
N PHE A 211 -21.24 0.70 -6.54
CA PHE A 211 -22.28 -0.31 -6.72
C PHE A 211 -23.47 -0.13 -5.76
N SER A 212 -23.42 0.84 -4.84
CA SER A 212 -24.47 1.13 -3.88
C SER A 212 -25.61 1.99 -4.48
N VAL A 213 -25.33 2.75 -5.53
CA VAL A 213 -26.22 3.73 -6.19
C VAL A 213 -27.04 3.07 -7.32
N GLY A 214 -27.31 1.79 -7.26
CA GLY A 214 -28.19 1.11 -8.21
C GLY A 214 -29.66 1.16 -7.79
N THR A 215 -30.59 1.22 -8.75
CA THR A 215 -32.01 0.97 -8.50
C THR A 215 -32.15 -0.39 -7.81
N ILE A 216 -32.66 -0.37 -6.58
CA ILE A 216 -33.00 -1.61 -5.87
C ILE A 216 -33.97 -2.37 -6.77
N PRO A 217 -33.65 -3.60 -7.21
CA PRO A 217 -34.55 -4.32 -8.10
C PRO A 217 -35.92 -4.46 -7.42
N VAL A 218 -36.94 -3.98 -8.10
CA VAL A 218 -38.33 -4.12 -7.61
C VAL A 218 -38.63 -5.60 -7.48
N ARG A 219 -38.96 -6.04 -6.28
CA ARG A 219 -39.31 -7.44 -6.04
C ARG A 219 -40.68 -7.70 -6.64
N GLU A 220 -40.83 -8.78 -7.38
CA GLU A 220 -42.12 -9.23 -7.89
C GLU A 220 -43.10 -9.62 -6.76
N ARG A 221 -42.57 -10.02 -5.61
CA ARG A 221 -43.35 -10.39 -4.42
C ARG A 221 -42.71 -9.81 -3.16
N THR A 222 -43.54 -9.30 -2.25
CA THR A 222 -43.14 -8.89 -0.92
C THR A 222 -42.75 -10.11 -0.08
N GLY A 223 -41.54 -10.12 0.48
CA GLY A 223 -41.12 -11.16 1.42
C GLY A 223 -41.80 -10.97 2.79
N SER A 224 -41.70 -12.00 3.65
CA SER A 224 -42.09 -11.85 5.06
C SER A 224 -41.24 -10.80 5.76
N LEU A 225 -41.72 -10.20 6.84
CA LEU A 225 -40.94 -9.25 7.67
C LEU A 225 -39.60 -9.88 8.11
N LYS A 226 -39.61 -11.17 8.46
CA LYS A 226 -38.43 -11.93 8.81
C LYS A 226 -37.41 -11.96 7.67
N ASP A 227 -37.85 -12.28 6.45
CA ASP A 227 -36.98 -12.36 5.28
C ASP A 227 -36.44 -10.97 4.89
N MET A 228 -37.25 -9.93 5.06
CA MET A 228 -36.83 -8.55 4.80
C MET A 228 -35.78 -8.09 5.83
N ALA A 229 -35.99 -8.39 7.11
CA ALA A 229 -35.03 -8.09 8.17
C ALA A 229 -33.71 -8.87 7.97
N ALA A 230 -33.79 -10.15 7.65
CA ALA A 230 -32.62 -10.99 7.35
C ALA A 230 -31.81 -10.43 6.16
N ALA A 231 -32.49 -10.03 5.10
CA ALA A 231 -31.83 -9.40 3.95
C ALA A 231 -31.22 -8.02 4.28
N ALA A 232 -31.81 -7.26 5.19
CA ALA A 232 -31.24 -6.00 5.68
C ALA A 232 -29.96 -6.27 6.47
N VAL A 233 -29.95 -7.20 7.42
CA VAL A 233 -28.75 -7.63 8.17
C VAL A 233 -27.63 -8.05 7.23
N GLY A 234 -27.95 -8.87 6.20
CA GLY A 234 -26.95 -9.27 5.21
C GLY A 234 -26.34 -8.10 4.44
N ARG A 235 -27.15 -7.09 4.06
CA ARG A 235 -26.67 -5.92 3.31
C ARG A 235 -25.86 -4.95 4.16
N THR A 236 -26.26 -4.72 5.40
CA THR A 236 -25.56 -3.81 6.32
C THR A 236 -24.32 -4.44 6.94
N GLY A 237 -24.16 -5.77 6.82
CA GLY A 237 -23.05 -6.48 7.44
C GLY A 237 -23.06 -6.38 8.96
N ALA A 238 -24.24 -6.23 9.56
CA ALA A 238 -24.37 -6.15 11.02
C ALA A 238 -23.86 -7.46 11.66
N PRO A 239 -23.05 -7.39 12.73
CA PRO A 239 -22.59 -8.56 13.47
C PRO A 239 -23.77 -9.19 14.20
N TRP A 240 -24.15 -10.39 13.83
CA TRP A 240 -25.31 -11.08 14.41
C TRP A 240 -24.94 -12.39 15.11
N LYS A 241 -23.76 -12.94 14.80
CA LYS A 241 -23.38 -14.27 15.31
C LYS A 241 -23.13 -14.24 16.82
N SER A 242 -22.31 -13.30 17.30
CA SER A 242 -22.05 -13.12 18.73
C SER A 242 -23.32 -12.71 19.48
N TYR A 243 -24.10 -11.79 18.90
CA TYR A 243 -25.35 -11.35 19.50
C TYR A 243 -26.32 -12.52 19.77
N PHE A 244 -26.55 -13.39 18.76
CA PHE A 244 -27.39 -14.55 18.96
C PHE A 244 -26.75 -15.63 19.85
N ALA A 245 -25.41 -15.73 19.89
CA ALA A 245 -24.73 -16.64 20.83
C ALA A 245 -24.98 -16.23 22.29
N THR A 246 -24.84 -14.96 22.61
CA THR A 246 -25.15 -14.44 23.97
C THR A 246 -26.61 -14.69 24.36
N LEU A 247 -27.56 -14.45 23.44
CA LEU A 247 -28.97 -14.69 23.71
C LEU A 247 -29.29 -16.19 23.89
N GLU A 248 -28.58 -17.08 23.22
CA GLU A 248 -28.72 -18.53 23.40
C GLU A 248 -28.18 -18.99 24.76
N GLU A 249 -27.07 -18.38 25.23
CA GLU A 249 -26.55 -18.61 26.59
C GLU A 249 -27.57 -18.18 27.68
N GLU A 250 -28.39 -17.16 27.37
CA GLU A 250 -29.51 -16.71 28.19
C GLU A 250 -30.76 -17.61 28.08
N GLY A 251 -30.73 -18.64 27.24
CA GLY A 251 -31.80 -19.64 27.08
C GLY A 251 -32.83 -19.34 26.00
N TYR A 252 -32.59 -18.36 25.10
CA TYR A 252 -33.49 -18.04 24.01
C TYR A 252 -33.16 -18.84 22.74
N ASP A 253 -34.17 -19.34 22.02
CA ASP A 253 -34.01 -20.03 20.72
C ASP A 253 -34.24 -19.09 19.55
N TYR A 254 -33.19 -18.80 18.81
CA TYR A 254 -33.22 -17.99 17.59
C TYR A 254 -32.84 -18.77 16.31
N PHE A 255 -32.96 -20.07 16.32
CA PHE A 255 -32.59 -20.94 15.19
C PHE A 255 -33.21 -20.49 13.87
N ARG A 256 -34.53 -20.16 13.87
CA ARG A 256 -35.24 -19.69 12.66
C ARG A 256 -34.73 -18.35 12.15
N CYS A 257 -34.26 -17.45 13.02
CA CYS A 257 -33.67 -16.16 12.63
C CYS A 257 -32.29 -16.36 12.01
N LYS A 258 -31.46 -17.19 12.64
CA LYS A 258 -30.13 -17.55 12.09
C LYS A 258 -30.24 -18.20 10.73
N GLU A 259 -31.18 -19.12 10.52
CA GLU A 259 -31.42 -19.74 9.22
C GLU A 259 -31.88 -18.72 8.17
N ALA A 260 -32.77 -17.79 8.53
CA ALA A 260 -33.20 -16.76 7.62
C ALA A 260 -32.04 -15.85 7.19
N ILE A 261 -31.16 -15.44 8.11
CA ILE A 261 -30.00 -14.62 7.78
C ILE A 261 -29.02 -15.39 6.86
N LYS A 262 -28.75 -16.66 7.15
CA LYS A 262 -27.91 -17.51 6.28
C LYS A 262 -28.48 -17.66 4.86
N LYS A 263 -29.81 -17.71 4.72
CA LYS A 263 -30.50 -17.83 3.44
C LYS A 263 -30.38 -16.57 2.58
N TYR A 264 -30.20 -15.40 3.20
CA TYR A 264 -30.13 -14.09 2.52
C TYR A 264 -28.78 -13.39 2.75
N PRO A 265 -27.65 -13.97 2.29
CA PRO A 265 -26.34 -13.35 2.42
C PRO A 265 -26.29 -12.03 1.67
N GLY A 266 -25.57 -11.06 2.22
CA GLY A 266 -25.33 -9.78 1.57
C GLY A 266 -24.64 -9.96 0.23
N HIS A 267 -25.11 -9.27 -0.79
CA HIS A 267 -24.53 -9.33 -2.13
C HIS A 267 -24.83 -8.08 -2.93
N TYR A 268 -24.05 -7.88 -3.99
CA TYR A 268 -24.27 -6.86 -5.00
C TYR A 268 -23.96 -7.41 -6.39
N PHE A 269 -24.25 -6.61 -7.42
CA PHE A 269 -24.05 -7.01 -8.80
C PHE A 269 -23.01 -6.10 -9.47
N ILE A 270 -22.01 -6.70 -10.10
CA ILE A 270 -21.07 -5.98 -10.95
C ILE A 270 -21.56 -6.10 -12.40
N PRO A 271 -21.82 -4.97 -13.09
CA PRO A 271 -22.25 -5.00 -14.48
C PRO A 271 -21.20 -5.63 -15.37
N GLY A 272 -21.63 -6.40 -16.35
CA GLY A 272 -20.72 -6.98 -17.33
C GLY A 272 -20.03 -5.88 -18.17
N PRO A 273 -18.81 -6.11 -18.69
CA PRO A 273 -18.09 -5.12 -19.48
C PRO A 273 -18.90 -4.71 -20.71
N VAL A 274 -19.04 -3.39 -20.90
CA VAL A 274 -19.72 -2.82 -22.06
C VAL A 274 -18.94 -3.16 -23.33
N PRO A 275 -19.58 -3.69 -24.39
CA PRO A 275 -18.87 -3.99 -25.63
C PRO A 275 -18.30 -2.69 -26.24
N ARG A 276 -17.00 -2.65 -26.53
CA ARG A 276 -16.31 -1.49 -27.10
C ARG A 276 -16.75 -1.10 -28.53
N ARG A 277 -17.52 -1.93 -29.21
CA ARG A 277 -18.11 -1.64 -30.53
C ARG A 277 -19.62 -1.87 -30.46
N GLN A 278 -20.37 -0.96 -31.02
CA GLN A 278 -21.80 -1.12 -31.27
C GLN A 278 -22.02 -2.31 -32.20
N SER A 279 -22.18 -3.49 -31.63
CA SER A 279 -22.74 -4.63 -32.36
C SER A 279 -24.21 -4.33 -32.58
N ARG A 280 -24.72 -4.65 -33.80
CA ARG A 280 -26.14 -4.44 -34.15
C ARG A 280 -27.12 -5.17 -33.19
N ASN A 281 -26.65 -6.15 -32.43
CA ASN A 281 -27.39 -6.81 -31.34
C ASN A 281 -26.43 -7.02 -30.16
N PRO A 282 -26.29 -6.08 -29.22
CA PRO A 282 -25.51 -6.29 -28.03
C PRO A 282 -26.24 -7.27 -27.11
N ILE A 283 -25.75 -8.51 -27.03
CA ILE A 283 -26.18 -9.43 -25.97
C ILE A 283 -25.64 -8.84 -24.66
N PRO A 284 -26.52 -8.40 -23.73
CA PRO A 284 -26.06 -7.87 -22.45
C PRO A 284 -25.29 -8.97 -21.73
N LYS A 285 -24.01 -8.73 -21.43
CA LYS A 285 -23.25 -9.64 -20.61
C LYS A 285 -23.89 -9.67 -19.22
N GLN A 286 -24.25 -10.86 -18.78
CA GLN A 286 -24.93 -11.08 -17.50
C GLN A 286 -24.13 -10.44 -16.35
N ALA A 287 -24.78 -9.67 -15.51
CA ALA A 287 -24.19 -9.06 -14.33
C ALA A 287 -23.67 -10.18 -13.39
N ARG A 288 -22.50 -9.97 -12.82
CA ARG A 288 -21.88 -10.92 -11.90
C ARG A 288 -22.35 -10.64 -10.48
N LYS A 289 -22.95 -11.64 -9.83
CA LYS A 289 -23.32 -11.59 -8.41
C LYS A 289 -22.07 -11.78 -7.55
N VAL A 290 -21.87 -10.93 -6.56
CA VAL A 290 -20.75 -10.95 -5.62
C VAL A 290 -21.30 -10.93 -4.20
N PHE A 291 -20.92 -11.93 -3.40
CA PHE A 291 -21.34 -12.07 -2.00
C PHE A 291 -20.37 -11.34 -1.07
N LEU A 292 -20.92 -10.66 -0.07
CA LEU A 292 -20.15 -10.04 1.00
C LEU A 292 -19.70 -11.12 2.00
N THR A 293 -18.45 -11.05 2.46
CA THR A 293 -17.92 -12.01 3.42
C THR A 293 -17.06 -11.33 4.49
N THR A 294 -16.96 -11.97 5.66
CA THR A 294 -16.01 -11.60 6.72
C THR A 294 -14.63 -12.19 6.49
N ALA A 295 -14.49 -13.10 5.52
CA ALA A 295 -13.26 -13.85 5.29
C ALA A 295 -12.07 -12.98 4.95
N THR A 296 -10.93 -13.33 5.53
CA THR A 296 -9.61 -12.80 5.18
C THR A 296 -8.87 -13.79 4.30
N LEU A 297 -8.39 -13.34 3.14
CA LEU A 297 -7.43 -14.10 2.34
C LEU A 297 -6.02 -13.82 2.85
N VAL A 298 -5.27 -14.88 3.10
CA VAL A 298 -3.85 -14.79 3.47
C VAL A 298 -3.04 -15.55 2.43
N VAL A 299 -2.11 -14.87 1.77
CA VAL A 299 -1.22 -15.45 0.76
C VAL A 299 0.20 -15.42 1.28
N VAL A 300 0.83 -16.59 1.39
CA VAL A 300 2.16 -16.73 1.96
C VAL A 300 3.08 -17.55 1.04
N PRO A 301 4.40 -17.34 1.08
CA PRO A 301 5.36 -18.25 0.45
C PRO A 301 5.14 -19.70 0.93
N SER A 302 5.37 -20.67 0.05
CA SER A 302 5.07 -22.09 0.36
C SER A 302 5.80 -22.64 1.58
N ASN A 303 7.00 -22.13 1.86
CA ASN A 303 7.81 -22.48 3.04
C ASN A 303 7.25 -21.92 4.36
N LEU A 304 6.46 -20.85 4.33
CA LEU A 304 5.90 -20.22 5.52
C LEU A 304 4.49 -20.74 5.88
N VAL A 305 3.85 -21.54 5.04
CA VAL A 305 2.48 -22.04 5.29
C VAL A 305 2.41 -22.81 6.62
N LYS A 306 3.33 -23.74 6.85
CA LYS A 306 3.35 -24.51 8.11
C LYS A 306 3.55 -23.63 9.34
N GLN A 307 4.38 -22.59 9.22
CA GLN A 307 4.58 -21.62 10.29
C GLN A 307 3.27 -20.90 10.62
N TRP A 308 2.56 -20.41 9.60
CA TRP A 308 1.25 -19.77 9.79
C TRP A 308 0.23 -20.71 10.44
N GLU A 309 0.18 -21.98 10.04
CA GLU A 309 -0.71 -22.98 10.67
C GLU A 309 -0.38 -23.18 12.16
N LEU A 310 0.92 -23.22 12.51
CA LEU A 310 1.36 -23.34 13.91
C LEU A 310 1.02 -22.09 14.72
N GLU A 311 1.25 -20.89 14.18
CA GLU A 311 0.91 -19.62 14.81
C GLU A 311 -0.61 -19.50 15.02
N ILE A 312 -1.42 -19.87 14.03
CA ILE A 312 -2.89 -19.90 14.16
C ILE A 312 -3.29 -20.82 15.32
N LYS A 313 -2.78 -22.05 15.37
CA LYS A 313 -3.13 -23.00 16.45
C LYS A 313 -2.67 -22.54 17.82
N LYS A 314 -1.51 -21.87 17.91
CA LYS A 314 -0.93 -21.39 19.15
C LYS A 314 -1.67 -20.19 19.71
N HIS A 315 -2.00 -19.24 18.86
CA HIS A 315 -2.45 -17.91 19.28
C HIS A 315 -3.96 -17.72 19.19
N THR A 316 -4.71 -18.60 18.50
CA THR A 316 -6.13 -18.38 18.25
C THR A 316 -7.00 -19.57 18.60
N THR A 317 -8.23 -19.28 19.01
CA THR A 317 -9.32 -20.24 19.18
C THR A 317 -10.56 -19.76 18.44
N GLY A 318 -11.34 -20.73 17.91
CA GLY A 318 -12.64 -20.43 17.28
C GLY A 318 -12.56 -19.80 15.88
N LEU A 319 -11.42 -19.85 15.18
CA LEU A 319 -11.32 -19.51 13.76
C LEU A 319 -11.63 -20.71 12.86
N LYS A 320 -12.50 -20.52 11.89
CA LYS A 320 -12.74 -21.48 10.80
C LYS A 320 -11.74 -21.22 9.67
N VAL A 321 -10.73 -22.07 9.56
CA VAL A 321 -9.59 -21.89 8.64
C VAL A 321 -9.64 -22.89 7.50
N LEU A 322 -9.42 -22.43 6.27
CA LEU A 322 -9.21 -23.27 5.08
C LEU A 322 -7.77 -23.11 4.61
N VAL A 323 -7.05 -24.21 4.41
CA VAL A 323 -5.67 -24.19 3.92
C VAL A 323 -5.58 -24.76 2.51
N MET A 324 -5.04 -23.96 1.59
CA MET A 324 -4.91 -24.25 0.16
C MET A 324 -3.43 -24.24 -0.24
N THR A 325 -2.82 -25.42 -0.34
CA THR A 325 -1.36 -25.54 -0.60
C THR A 325 -1.03 -26.25 -1.90
N LYS A 326 -1.83 -27.27 -2.26
CA LYS A 326 -1.54 -28.11 -3.43
C LYS A 326 -2.16 -27.50 -4.70
N SER A 327 -1.39 -27.41 -5.78
CA SER A 327 -1.83 -26.83 -7.05
C SER A 327 -3.08 -27.49 -7.63
N LYS A 328 -3.26 -28.81 -7.43
CA LYS A 328 -4.44 -29.56 -7.88
C LYS A 328 -5.63 -29.53 -6.90
N GLN A 329 -5.51 -28.85 -5.77
CA GLN A 329 -6.59 -28.74 -4.78
C GLN A 329 -7.72 -27.85 -5.35
N ILE A 330 -8.92 -28.41 -5.43
CA ILE A 330 -10.10 -27.73 -5.96
C ILE A 330 -10.63 -26.77 -4.89
N LEU A 331 -10.95 -25.55 -5.29
CA LEU A 331 -11.62 -24.57 -4.42
C LEU A 331 -13.07 -24.99 -4.18
N PRO A 332 -13.57 -24.88 -2.94
CA PRO A 332 -14.99 -24.98 -2.66
C PRO A 332 -15.81 -23.93 -3.42
N LYS A 333 -17.12 -24.08 -3.48
CA LYS A 333 -18.02 -23.09 -4.06
C LYS A 333 -17.94 -21.77 -3.27
N ALA A 334 -18.36 -20.67 -3.90
CA ALA A 334 -18.32 -19.35 -3.28
C ALA A 334 -19.12 -19.28 -1.95
N GLU A 335 -20.27 -19.96 -1.91
CA GLU A 335 -21.12 -20.01 -0.71
C GLU A 335 -20.40 -20.69 0.46
N ASP A 336 -19.70 -21.82 0.19
CA ASP A 336 -18.93 -22.55 1.21
C ASP A 336 -17.69 -21.74 1.65
N LEU A 337 -17.02 -21.06 0.70
CA LEU A 337 -15.88 -20.20 0.99
C LEU A 337 -16.26 -19.02 1.89
N ALA A 338 -17.47 -18.47 1.73
CA ALA A 338 -17.96 -17.35 2.53
C ALA A 338 -18.14 -17.69 4.02
N GLU A 339 -18.17 -18.99 4.36
CA GLU A 339 -18.29 -19.44 5.74
C GLU A 339 -16.96 -19.47 6.52
N TYR A 340 -15.82 -19.37 5.85
CA TYR A 340 -14.51 -19.36 6.50
C TYR A 340 -14.17 -17.96 7.01
N ASP A 341 -13.46 -17.92 8.14
CA ASP A 341 -12.93 -16.66 8.70
C ASP A 341 -11.57 -16.32 8.06
N LEU A 342 -10.76 -17.35 7.79
CA LEU A 342 -9.44 -17.23 7.19
C LEU A 342 -9.22 -18.28 6.11
N ILE A 343 -8.76 -17.86 4.94
CA ILE A 343 -8.38 -18.76 3.85
C ILE A 343 -6.89 -18.53 3.57
N LEU A 344 -6.07 -19.52 3.93
CA LEU A 344 -4.62 -19.48 3.80
C LEU A 344 -4.19 -20.15 2.49
N PHE A 345 -3.58 -19.39 1.61
CA PHE A 345 -3.02 -19.86 0.35
C PHE A 345 -1.50 -19.92 0.40
N SER A 346 -0.93 -20.99 -0.15
CA SER A 346 0.43 -20.87 -0.65
C SER A 346 0.44 -20.01 -1.92
N LYS A 347 1.48 -19.20 -2.11
CA LYS A 347 1.61 -18.33 -3.29
C LYS A 347 1.43 -19.11 -4.59
N GLN A 348 2.06 -20.28 -4.72
CA GLN A 348 1.95 -21.12 -5.90
C GLN A 348 0.49 -21.56 -6.17
N ARG A 349 -0.26 -21.92 -5.12
CA ARG A 349 -1.67 -22.29 -5.29
C ARG A 349 -2.53 -21.08 -5.65
N PHE A 350 -2.23 -19.91 -5.10
CA PHE A 350 -2.91 -18.67 -5.41
C PHE A 350 -2.68 -18.23 -6.87
N ASP A 351 -1.45 -18.33 -7.36
CA ASP A 351 -1.09 -18.01 -8.75
C ASP A 351 -1.88 -18.85 -9.77
N MET A 352 -2.26 -20.10 -9.43
CA MET A 352 -3.10 -20.94 -10.29
C MET A 352 -4.47 -20.33 -10.60
N GLU A 353 -4.98 -19.43 -9.76
CA GLU A 353 -6.25 -18.76 -10.03
C GLU A 353 -6.16 -17.77 -11.22
N ALA A 354 -4.96 -17.42 -11.67
CA ALA A 354 -4.75 -16.63 -12.90
C ALA A 354 -5.25 -17.35 -14.15
N THR A 355 -5.47 -18.67 -14.08
CA THR A 355 -6.06 -19.46 -15.16
C THR A 355 -7.57 -19.22 -15.35
N ASP A 356 -8.19 -18.35 -14.55
CA ASP A 356 -9.61 -18.01 -14.70
C ASP A 356 -9.96 -17.52 -16.11
N GLY A 357 -10.95 -18.14 -16.72
CA GLY A 357 -11.36 -17.88 -18.11
C GLY A 357 -10.59 -18.66 -19.16
N LEU A 358 -9.63 -19.50 -18.77
CA LEU A 358 -8.91 -20.40 -19.64
C LEU A 358 -9.52 -21.81 -19.65
N ASP A 359 -9.36 -22.52 -20.77
CA ASP A 359 -9.69 -23.95 -20.85
C ASP A 359 -8.52 -24.81 -20.34
N LYS A 360 -8.70 -26.14 -20.33
CA LYS A 360 -7.67 -27.10 -19.90
C LYS A 360 -6.36 -27.03 -20.72
N MET A 361 -6.42 -26.42 -21.91
CA MET A 361 -5.26 -26.22 -22.80
C MET A 361 -4.64 -24.82 -22.65
N GLY A 362 -5.10 -24.00 -21.67
CA GLY A 362 -4.62 -22.63 -21.45
C GLY A 362 -5.12 -21.62 -22.48
N ARG A 363 -6.17 -21.93 -23.24
CA ARG A 363 -6.70 -21.03 -24.27
C ARG A 363 -7.83 -20.17 -23.69
N SER A 364 -7.84 -18.89 -24.05
CA SER A 364 -8.92 -17.96 -23.73
C SER A 364 -9.93 -17.85 -24.87
N LYS A 365 -11.12 -17.31 -24.61
CA LYS A 365 -12.11 -16.99 -25.61
C LYS A 365 -11.53 -16.00 -26.62
N SER A 366 -11.17 -16.46 -27.82
CA SER A 366 -10.79 -15.60 -28.94
C SER A 366 -12.01 -14.78 -29.39
N THR A 367 -11.79 -13.52 -29.78
CA THR A 367 -12.81 -12.67 -30.39
C THR A 367 -13.21 -13.10 -31.80
N THR A 368 -12.46 -14.01 -32.42
CA THR A 368 -12.75 -14.59 -33.73
C THR A 368 -13.52 -15.89 -33.56
N PHE A 369 -14.77 -15.92 -34.02
CA PHE A 369 -15.53 -17.15 -34.20
C PHE A 369 -14.90 -17.98 -35.32
N ASN A 370 -13.97 -18.84 -34.97
CA ASN A 370 -13.48 -19.83 -35.92
C ASN A 370 -14.52 -20.95 -36.04
N VAL A 371 -15.01 -21.18 -37.23
CA VAL A 371 -15.80 -22.36 -37.56
C VAL A 371 -14.97 -23.60 -37.20
N CYS A 372 -15.54 -24.53 -36.45
CA CYS A 372 -14.84 -25.76 -36.10
C CYS A 372 -14.50 -26.59 -37.35
N ASN A 373 -13.21 -26.73 -37.60
CA ASN A 373 -12.66 -27.54 -38.70
C ASN A 373 -12.07 -28.89 -38.21
N CYS A 374 -12.40 -29.31 -36.98
CA CYS A 374 -11.92 -30.59 -36.46
C CYS A 374 -12.41 -31.77 -37.27
N PRO A 375 -11.57 -32.82 -37.44
CA PRO A 375 -11.94 -34.02 -38.19
C PRO A 375 -13.10 -34.78 -37.57
N TYR A 376 -13.81 -35.53 -38.34
CA TYR A 376 -14.82 -36.47 -37.84
C TYR A 376 -14.16 -37.76 -37.33
N ILE A 377 -14.76 -38.36 -36.28
CA ILE A 377 -14.30 -39.62 -35.72
C ILE A 377 -14.75 -40.75 -36.66
N GLY A 378 -13.85 -41.25 -37.50
CA GLY A 378 -14.12 -42.28 -38.50
C GLY A 378 -15.30 -41.92 -39.40
N ALA A 379 -16.25 -42.82 -39.60
CA ALA A 379 -17.47 -42.62 -40.40
C ALA A 379 -18.64 -42.01 -39.58
N THR A 380 -18.40 -41.52 -38.36
CA THR A 380 -19.44 -40.96 -37.52
C THR A 380 -19.73 -39.50 -37.86
N ARG A 381 -20.90 -38.97 -37.44
CA ARG A 381 -21.22 -37.54 -37.50
C ARG A 381 -20.61 -36.72 -36.35
N GLU A 382 -19.90 -37.38 -35.44
CA GLU A 382 -19.24 -36.74 -34.31
C GLU A 382 -17.83 -36.25 -34.72
N ARG A 383 -17.50 -35.03 -34.33
CA ARG A 383 -16.17 -34.50 -34.58
C ARG A 383 -15.27 -34.74 -33.37
N ASP A 384 -14.03 -35.17 -33.61
CA ASP A 384 -12.97 -35.14 -32.60
C ASP A 384 -12.58 -33.66 -32.35
N CYS A 385 -13.44 -33.01 -31.58
CA CYS A 385 -13.39 -31.56 -31.43
C CYS A 385 -12.50 -31.15 -30.26
N THR A 386 -11.35 -30.60 -30.56
CA THR A 386 -10.43 -29.97 -29.61
C THR A 386 -10.61 -28.44 -29.55
N CYS A 387 -11.68 -27.89 -30.14
CA CYS A 387 -11.95 -26.47 -30.16
C CYS A 387 -12.28 -25.94 -28.77
N PHE A 388 -12.03 -24.65 -28.60
CA PHE A 388 -12.38 -23.93 -27.37
C PHE A 388 -13.89 -23.97 -27.12
N LYS A 389 -14.30 -24.46 -25.95
CA LYS A 389 -15.68 -24.44 -25.49
C LYS A 389 -15.78 -23.57 -24.24
N VAL A 390 -16.71 -22.63 -24.22
CA VAL A 390 -16.93 -21.72 -23.07
C VAL A 390 -17.31 -22.48 -21.81
N GLU A 391 -17.96 -23.63 -21.97
CA GLU A 391 -18.40 -24.52 -20.89
C GLU A 391 -17.23 -25.20 -20.19
N ASP A 392 -16.12 -25.44 -20.89
CA ASP A 392 -14.92 -26.08 -20.36
C ASP A 392 -13.94 -25.09 -19.71
N THR A 393 -14.30 -23.79 -19.64
CA THR A 393 -13.42 -22.77 -19.04
C THR A 393 -13.49 -22.80 -17.52
N TYR A 394 -12.33 -22.74 -16.87
CA TYR A 394 -12.26 -22.59 -15.43
C TYR A 394 -12.82 -21.22 -15.01
N ARG A 395 -13.65 -21.21 -13.97
CA ARG A 395 -14.17 -20.01 -13.35
C ARG A 395 -13.83 -20.03 -11.87
N SER A 396 -12.97 -19.10 -11.45
CA SER A 396 -12.57 -19.01 -10.05
C SER A 396 -13.74 -18.60 -9.16
N PRO A 397 -14.09 -19.40 -8.13
CA PRO A 397 -15.10 -19.03 -7.14
C PRO A 397 -14.76 -17.73 -6.39
N LEU A 398 -13.46 -17.39 -6.29
CA LEU A 398 -13.01 -16.16 -5.63
C LEU A 398 -13.59 -14.90 -6.25
N LYS A 399 -13.91 -14.92 -7.55
CA LYS A 399 -14.55 -13.79 -8.23
C LYS A 399 -15.96 -13.47 -7.73
N GLN A 400 -16.63 -14.44 -7.10
CA GLN A 400 -17.99 -14.28 -6.62
C GLN A 400 -18.04 -13.81 -5.16
N LEU A 401 -16.89 -13.48 -4.56
CA LEU A 401 -16.78 -13.06 -3.17
C LEU A 401 -16.14 -11.68 -3.08
N HIS A 402 -16.63 -10.87 -2.14
CA HIS A 402 -15.99 -9.65 -1.70
C HIS A 402 -15.38 -9.90 -0.32
N PHE A 403 -14.07 -10.08 -0.28
CA PHE A 403 -13.33 -10.39 0.94
C PHE A 403 -13.17 -9.16 1.82
N LYS A 404 -13.16 -9.37 3.13
CA LYS A 404 -12.88 -8.30 4.10
C LYS A 404 -11.50 -7.72 3.87
N ARG A 405 -10.48 -8.58 3.73
CA ARG A 405 -9.11 -8.17 3.44
C ARG A 405 -8.29 -9.25 2.73
N LEU A 406 -7.24 -8.78 2.09
CA LEU A 406 -6.15 -9.61 1.56
C LEU A 406 -4.87 -9.25 2.32
N ILE A 407 -4.25 -10.24 2.94
CA ILE A 407 -2.94 -10.14 3.58
C ILE A 407 -1.94 -10.94 2.75
N THR A 408 -0.85 -10.32 2.34
CA THR A 408 0.22 -10.99 1.60
C THR A 408 1.50 -10.93 2.43
N ASP A 409 1.93 -12.07 2.93
CA ASP A 409 3.18 -12.18 3.67
C ASP A 409 4.35 -12.28 2.70
N GLU A 410 5.48 -11.65 3.05
CA GLU A 410 6.64 -11.45 2.16
C GLU A 410 6.24 -10.88 0.79
N GLY A 411 5.35 -9.89 0.82
CA GLY A 411 4.74 -9.30 -0.37
C GLY A 411 5.66 -8.41 -1.21
N HIS A 412 6.95 -8.30 -0.91
CA HIS A 412 7.93 -7.56 -1.69
C HIS A 412 7.99 -7.98 -3.18
N SER A 413 7.63 -9.24 -3.48
CA SER A 413 7.56 -9.76 -4.84
C SER A 413 6.51 -9.07 -5.74
N PHE A 414 5.49 -8.42 -5.16
CA PHE A 414 4.48 -7.67 -5.92
C PHE A 414 5.03 -6.38 -6.54
N GLY A 415 6.13 -5.86 -5.99
CA GLY A 415 6.86 -4.75 -6.59
C GLY A 415 7.49 -5.06 -7.96
N ASN A 416 7.61 -6.35 -8.32
CA ASN A 416 8.09 -6.77 -9.64
C ASN A 416 7.04 -6.62 -10.75
N SER A 417 5.77 -6.42 -10.41
CA SER A 417 4.70 -6.16 -11.38
C SER A 417 4.75 -4.71 -11.85
N SER A 418 4.70 -4.49 -13.15
CA SER A 418 4.55 -3.15 -13.74
C SER A 418 3.17 -3.00 -14.41
N ARG A 419 2.84 -1.81 -14.87
CA ARG A 419 1.60 -1.58 -15.64
C ARG A 419 1.56 -2.38 -16.95
N THR A 420 2.71 -2.66 -17.53
CA THR A 420 2.86 -3.38 -18.81
C THR A 420 3.12 -4.88 -18.63
N ALA A 421 3.74 -5.29 -17.51
CA ALA A 421 4.09 -6.68 -17.24
C ALA A 421 3.52 -7.11 -15.87
N ARG A 422 2.39 -7.83 -15.90
CA ARG A 422 1.70 -8.33 -14.72
C ARG A 422 2.22 -9.72 -14.32
N THR A 423 2.44 -9.94 -13.03
CA THR A 423 2.63 -11.30 -12.51
C THR A 423 1.30 -12.01 -12.38
N GLU A 424 1.31 -13.35 -12.33
CA GLU A 424 0.10 -14.16 -12.13
C GLU A 424 -0.65 -13.74 -10.88
N ALA A 425 0.04 -13.63 -9.74
CA ALA A 425 -0.57 -13.16 -8.49
C ALA A 425 -1.23 -11.78 -8.64
N THR A 426 -0.60 -10.82 -9.32
CA THR A 426 -1.18 -9.50 -9.55
C THR A 426 -2.43 -9.57 -10.43
N THR A 427 -2.42 -10.45 -11.43
CA THR A 427 -3.59 -10.71 -12.27
C THR A 427 -4.77 -11.24 -11.45
N VAL A 428 -4.49 -12.15 -10.49
CA VAL A 428 -5.51 -12.65 -9.56
C VAL A 428 -6.05 -11.50 -8.69
N ILE A 429 -5.17 -10.69 -8.10
CA ILE A 429 -5.55 -9.57 -7.23
C ILE A 429 -6.39 -8.53 -7.98
N ASP A 430 -6.13 -8.30 -9.26
CA ASP A 430 -6.88 -7.33 -10.07
C ASP A 430 -8.35 -7.72 -10.26
N PHE A 431 -8.67 -9.02 -10.31
CA PHE A 431 -10.07 -9.44 -10.43
C PHE A 431 -10.78 -9.69 -9.08
N LEU A 432 -10.05 -9.75 -7.97
CA LEU A 432 -10.62 -9.91 -6.63
C LEU A 432 -11.33 -8.63 -6.17
N GLN A 433 -12.47 -8.82 -5.51
CA GLN A 433 -13.11 -7.77 -4.74
C GLN A 433 -12.63 -7.88 -3.30
N VAL A 434 -11.97 -6.84 -2.81
CA VAL A 434 -11.33 -6.83 -1.49
C VAL A 434 -11.47 -5.44 -0.89
N SER A 435 -11.95 -5.34 0.35
CA SER A 435 -12.10 -4.04 1.03
C SER A 435 -10.75 -3.45 1.46
N ALA A 436 -9.80 -4.28 1.91
CA ALA A 436 -8.49 -3.82 2.35
C ALA A 436 -7.36 -4.72 1.87
N ARG A 437 -6.20 -4.14 1.59
CA ARG A 437 -5.01 -4.86 1.09
C ARG A 437 -3.80 -4.58 1.96
N TRP A 438 -3.18 -5.63 2.48
CA TRP A 438 -2.03 -5.55 3.35
C TRP A 438 -0.85 -6.33 2.79
N ILE A 439 0.32 -5.72 2.81
CA ILE A 439 1.60 -6.40 2.68
C ILE A 439 2.21 -6.53 4.06
N VAL A 440 2.70 -7.71 4.39
CA VAL A 440 3.44 -7.98 5.62
C VAL A 440 4.87 -8.31 5.22
N SER A 441 5.82 -7.48 5.62
CA SER A 441 7.25 -7.73 5.35
C SER A 441 8.11 -6.83 6.23
N GLY A 442 9.11 -7.38 6.90
CA GLY A 442 10.10 -6.58 7.64
C GLY A 442 10.98 -5.74 6.70
N THR A 443 11.15 -6.21 5.46
CA THR A 443 11.97 -5.57 4.42
C THR A 443 11.15 -5.42 3.15
N PRO A 444 10.33 -4.36 3.03
CA PRO A 444 9.52 -4.11 1.83
C PRO A 444 10.37 -4.01 0.55
N THR A 445 11.64 -3.63 0.69
CA THR A 445 12.65 -3.63 -0.38
C THR A 445 14.01 -4.06 0.16
N LYS A 446 14.91 -4.53 -0.71
CA LYS A 446 16.26 -4.98 -0.32
C LYS A 446 17.14 -3.85 0.25
N GLY A 447 16.99 -2.63 -0.24
CA GLY A 447 17.76 -1.46 0.23
C GLY A 447 17.49 -1.10 1.69
N LEU A 448 16.39 -1.60 2.26
CA LEU A 448 16.03 -1.41 3.67
C LEU A 448 16.60 -2.51 4.59
N TYR A 449 17.26 -3.52 4.04
CA TYR A 449 17.85 -4.63 4.82
C TYR A 449 18.88 -4.17 5.85
N GLY A 450 19.65 -3.12 5.55
CA GLY A 450 20.59 -2.50 6.49
C GLY A 450 19.93 -1.89 7.73
N ALA A 451 18.61 -1.65 7.71
CA ALA A 451 17.87 -1.09 8.83
C ALA A 451 17.84 -2.01 10.05
N GLU A 452 17.89 -3.32 9.86
CA GLU A 452 17.83 -4.31 10.96
C GLU A 452 19.19 -4.51 11.63
N VAL A 453 20.28 -4.41 10.87
CA VAL A 453 21.64 -4.60 11.38
C VAL A 453 22.10 -3.39 12.20
N ALA A 454 21.72 -2.18 11.83
CA ALA A 454 22.10 -0.94 12.54
C ALA A 454 21.46 -0.82 13.94
N LEU A 455 20.31 -1.45 14.17
CA LEU A 455 19.63 -1.48 15.47
C LEU A 455 20.41 -2.25 16.54
N GLY A 456 21.20 -3.26 16.14
CA GLY A 456 22.06 -4.02 17.06
C GLY A 456 23.36 -3.30 17.44
N SER A 457 23.80 -2.30 16.66
CA SER A 457 25.11 -1.65 16.83
C SER A 457 25.09 -0.29 17.53
N SER A 458 23.92 0.33 17.73
CA SER A 458 23.81 1.70 18.30
C SER A 458 24.01 1.79 19.83
N ARG A 459 24.22 0.66 20.53
CA ARG A 459 24.45 0.65 21.99
C ARG A 459 25.91 0.65 22.45
N SER A 460 26.89 0.72 21.55
CA SER A 460 28.32 0.64 21.94
C SER A 460 29.08 1.97 21.92
N THR A 461 28.41 3.12 21.87
CA THR A 461 29.10 4.42 22.00
C THR A 461 28.86 5.07 23.36
N SER A 462 29.38 4.43 24.43
CA SER A 462 29.79 5.19 25.61
C SER A 462 31.28 4.98 25.83
N SER A 463 32.03 6.03 25.47
CA SER A 463 33.33 6.43 26.01
C SER A 463 34.43 5.36 26.12
N THR A 464 35.27 5.23 25.09
CA THR A 464 36.74 5.28 25.26
C THR A 464 37.42 5.43 23.89
N PRO A 465 38.47 6.25 23.72
CA PRO A 465 39.18 6.35 22.45
C PRO A 465 40.11 5.14 22.30
N LEU A 466 39.88 4.34 21.28
CA LEU A 466 40.76 3.23 20.88
C LEU A 466 41.62 3.65 19.68
N PRO A 467 42.88 3.15 19.64
CA PRO A 467 43.85 3.57 18.64
C PRO A 467 43.52 2.99 17.25
N SER A 468 43.85 3.80 16.27
CA SER A 468 43.80 3.49 14.85
C SER A 468 44.56 2.22 14.47
N ASN A 469 43.88 1.33 13.75
CA ASN A 469 44.32 0.25 12.88
C ASN A 469 43.74 -1.11 13.28
N GLU A 470 42.51 -1.36 12.83
CA GLU A 470 42.04 -2.67 12.43
C GLU A 470 40.77 -2.50 11.60
N ALA A 471 40.84 -2.95 10.35
CA ALA A 471 39.71 -2.91 9.42
C ALA A 471 38.81 -4.10 9.70
N ASP A 472 37.77 -3.89 10.52
CA ASP A 472 36.75 -4.88 10.76
C ASP A 472 35.65 -4.84 9.68
N ASP A 473 35.16 -6.00 9.33
CA ASP A 473 34.11 -6.24 8.32
C ASP A 473 32.82 -5.38 8.54
N ASN A 474 32.58 -4.93 9.78
CA ASN A 474 31.52 -3.98 10.15
C ASN A 474 31.81 -2.55 9.66
N GLY A 475 33.07 -2.16 9.52
CA GLY A 475 33.45 -0.86 8.97
C GLY A 475 33.09 -0.70 7.49
N GLN A 476 33.02 -1.81 6.74
CA GLN A 476 32.57 -1.77 5.34
C GLN A 476 31.07 -1.54 5.17
N LEU A 477 30.23 -2.00 6.09
CA LEU A 477 28.79 -1.73 6.05
C LEU A 477 28.47 -0.30 6.47
N LEU A 478 29.13 0.21 7.52
CA LEU A 478 28.99 1.60 7.93
C LEU A 478 29.60 2.55 6.88
N GLY A 479 30.72 2.16 6.26
CA GLY A 479 31.29 2.86 5.12
C GLY A 479 30.39 2.87 3.89
N LYS A 480 29.63 1.79 3.64
CA LYS A 480 28.63 1.72 2.57
C LYS A 480 27.43 2.65 2.84
N VAL A 481 26.99 2.76 4.10
CA VAL A 481 25.88 3.65 4.48
C VAL A 481 26.32 5.12 4.43
N THR A 482 27.50 5.45 4.92
CA THR A 482 28.04 6.81 4.83
C THR A 482 28.39 7.21 3.39
N ASN A 483 28.87 6.27 2.58
CA ASN A 483 29.10 6.49 1.15
C ASN A 483 27.76 6.63 0.40
N SER A 484 26.69 5.97 0.84
CA SER A 484 25.34 6.13 0.24
C SER A 484 24.75 7.50 0.51
N LEU A 485 24.96 8.05 1.71
CA LEU A 485 24.55 9.43 2.04
C LEU A 485 25.33 10.48 1.22
N ALA A 486 26.63 10.27 1.04
CA ALA A 486 27.46 11.10 0.17
C ALA A 486 27.06 10.97 -1.31
N ALA A 487 26.55 9.78 -1.69
CA ALA A 487 26.12 9.50 -3.05
C ALA A 487 24.77 10.14 -3.38
N LEU A 488 23.82 10.16 -2.46
CA LEU A 488 22.53 10.87 -2.62
C LEU A 488 22.73 12.40 -2.73
N LYS A 489 23.73 12.95 -2.02
CA LYS A 489 24.14 14.36 -2.16
C LYS A 489 24.61 14.74 -3.57
N ARG A 490 25.03 13.75 -4.40
CA ARG A 490 25.55 13.94 -5.76
C ARG A 490 24.56 13.62 -6.86
N TRP A 491 23.31 13.35 -6.54
CA TRP A 491 22.30 12.99 -7.55
C TRP A 491 22.00 14.12 -8.53
N ASP A 492 22.36 15.36 -8.20
CA ASP A 492 22.18 16.53 -9.04
C ASP A 492 23.29 16.72 -10.10
N SER A 493 24.40 16.01 -9.97
CA SER A 493 25.47 16.02 -10.96
C SER A 493 26.03 14.61 -11.14
N TYR A 494 25.88 14.00 -12.31
CA TYR A 494 26.68 12.85 -12.70
C TYR A 494 28.14 13.31 -12.86
N PRO A 495 29.04 13.09 -11.89
CA PRO A 495 30.44 13.33 -12.10
C PRO A 495 30.97 12.19 -12.96
N ALA A 496 31.83 12.53 -13.92
CA ALA A 496 32.48 11.58 -14.83
C ALA A 496 33.35 10.52 -14.12
N ASP A 497 33.60 10.67 -12.81
CA ASP A 497 34.54 9.85 -12.02
C ASP A 497 33.88 9.10 -10.83
N VAL A 498 32.63 8.66 -10.95
CA VAL A 498 31.98 7.88 -9.87
C VAL A 498 32.50 6.44 -9.87
N ASN A 499 32.97 5.98 -8.72
CA ASN A 499 33.46 4.62 -8.50
C ASN A 499 32.38 3.57 -8.86
N GLN A 500 32.74 2.45 -9.50
CA GLN A 500 31.80 1.40 -9.93
C GLN A 500 30.88 0.88 -8.81
N GLN A 501 31.34 0.89 -7.56
CA GLN A 501 30.56 0.47 -6.39
C GLN A 501 29.42 1.47 -6.07
N GLU A 502 29.67 2.76 -6.16
CA GLU A 502 28.63 3.80 -5.96
C GLU A 502 27.55 3.70 -7.04
N MET A 503 27.95 3.46 -8.30
CA MET A 503 26.99 3.26 -9.40
C MET A 503 26.10 2.02 -9.21
N ALA A 504 26.65 0.94 -8.67
CA ALA A 504 25.89 -0.27 -8.37
C ALA A 504 24.85 0.00 -7.27
N PHE A 505 25.23 0.72 -6.21
CA PHE A 505 24.33 1.10 -5.13
C PHE A 505 23.14 1.94 -5.63
N TYR A 506 23.40 2.96 -6.46
CA TYR A 506 22.34 3.79 -7.05
C TYR A 506 21.35 3.00 -7.90
N LYS A 507 21.86 2.04 -8.68
CA LYS A 507 20.98 1.17 -9.47
C LYS A 507 20.08 0.30 -8.60
N GLU A 508 20.56 -0.17 -7.45
CA GLU A 508 19.77 -0.99 -6.53
C GLU A 508 18.73 -0.15 -5.81
N GLU A 509 19.11 1.01 -5.27
CA GLU A 509 18.17 1.92 -4.61
C GLU A 509 17.06 2.38 -5.56
N ARG A 510 17.40 2.74 -6.79
CA ARG A 510 16.42 3.09 -7.82
C ARG A 510 15.45 1.95 -8.11
N LYS A 511 15.92 0.70 -8.20
CA LYS A 511 15.06 -0.47 -8.37
C LYS A 511 14.12 -0.68 -7.19
N ASP A 512 14.60 -0.41 -5.99
CA ASP A 512 13.79 -0.53 -4.78
C ASP A 512 12.71 0.56 -4.71
N LEU A 513 13.03 1.79 -5.11
CA LEU A 513 12.05 2.87 -5.28
C LEU A 513 11.03 2.55 -6.38
N GLU A 514 11.44 1.95 -7.50
CA GLU A 514 10.52 1.48 -8.55
C GLU A 514 9.56 0.42 -8.03
N LYS A 515 10.04 -0.54 -7.22
CA LYS A 515 9.19 -1.56 -6.58
C LYS A 515 8.19 -0.96 -5.60
N LEU A 516 8.63 0.01 -4.78
CA LEU A 516 7.71 0.73 -3.89
C LEU A 516 6.62 1.47 -4.68
N GLY A 517 6.98 2.14 -5.76
CA GLY A 517 6.01 2.77 -6.66
C GLY A 517 5.01 1.80 -7.26
N ASN A 518 5.47 0.62 -7.67
CA ASN A 518 4.59 -0.44 -8.17
C ASN A 518 3.67 -0.99 -7.06
N ILE A 519 4.17 -1.17 -5.85
CA ILE A 519 3.35 -1.57 -4.70
C ILE A 519 2.28 -0.51 -4.43
N ALA A 520 2.66 0.77 -4.38
CA ALA A 520 1.75 1.88 -4.14
C ALA A 520 0.66 1.97 -5.23
N ALA A 521 1.07 2.01 -6.51
CA ALA A 521 0.15 2.24 -7.62
C ALA A 521 -0.71 1.02 -7.97
N ILE A 522 -0.13 -0.19 -7.94
CA ILE A 522 -0.75 -1.39 -8.50
C ILE A 522 -1.42 -2.21 -7.40
N TYR A 523 -0.68 -2.52 -6.34
CA TYR A 523 -1.17 -3.39 -5.28
C TYR A 523 -2.10 -2.65 -4.32
N LEU A 524 -1.64 -1.55 -3.73
CA LEU A 524 -2.39 -0.76 -2.75
C LEU A 524 -3.41 0.18 -3.39
N LYS A 525 -3.26 0.48 -4.68
CA LYS A 525 -4.06 1.49 -5.40
C LYS A 525 -4.06 2.86 -4.72
N ALA A 526 -2.91 3.24 -4.15
CA ALA A 526 -2.73 4.52 -3.47
C ALA A 526 -2.80 5.69 -4.46
N LYS A 527 -3.61 6.69 -4.14
CA LYS A 527 -3.69 7.93 -4.92
C LYS A 527 -2.56 8.90 -4.49
N PRO A 528 -2.07 9.75 -5.42
CA PRO A 528 -2.46 9.88 -6.84
C PRO A 528 -1.78 8.86 -7.78
N TRP A 529 -0.91 7.98 -7.27
CA TRP A 529 -0.07 7.07 -8.06
C TRP A 529 -0.85 6.04 -8.88
N SER A 530 -2.04 5.65 -8.41
CA SER A 530 -2.93 4.71 -9.11
C SER A 530 -3.82 5.37 -10.15
N ASN A 531 -3.90 6.70 -10.21
CA ASN A 531 -4.75 7.42 -11.17
C ASN A 531 -4.36 7.07 -12.61
N SER A 532 -5.36 6.97 -13.48
CA SER A 532 -5.18 6.80 -14.91
C SER A 532 -5.04 8.15 -15.63
N LEU A 533 -4.59 8.13 -16.88
CA LEU A 533 -4.54 9.34 -17.71
C LEU A 533 -5.95 9.93 -17.96
N GLU A 534 -6.98 9.10 -17.91
CA GLU A 534 -8.37 9.52 -18.13
C GLU A 534 -8.95 10.25 -16.91
N ASP A 535 -8.39 10.07 -15.72
CA ASP A 535 -8.85 10.74 -14.49
C ASP A 535 -8.49 12.23 -14.42
N GLY A 536 -7.72 12.74 -15.41
CA GLY A 536 -7.30 14.15 -15.48
C GLY A 536 -6.25 14.59 -14.45
N ASP A 537 -5.91 13.72 -13.49
CA ASP A 537 -4.94 13.96 -12.41
C ASP A 537 -3.94 12.81 -12.30
N TYR A 538 -3.32 12.49 -13.43
CA TYR A 538 -2.30 11.46 -13.50
C TYR A 538 -1.00 11.92 -12.83
N ALA A 539 -0.47 11.09 -11.93
CA ALA A 539 0.83 11.29 -11.29
C ALA A 539 1.81 10.19 -11.72
N SER A 540 2.94 10.60 -12.28
CA SER A 540 4.01 9.69 -12.63
C SER A 540 4.98 9.51 -11.47
N TRP A 541 5.04 8.31 -10.88
CA TRP A 541 6.04 7.97 -9.87
C TRP A 541 7.47 8.23 -10.33
N SER A 542 7.77 7.87 -11.58
CA SER A 542 9.06 8.13 -12.21
C SER A 542 9.44 9.60 -12.19
N GLN A 543 8.49 10.49 -12.48
CA GLN A 543 8.72 11.92 -12.57
C GLN A 543 8.97 12.54 -11.19
N TYR A 544 8.18 12.17 -10.18
CA TYR A 544 8.21 12.82 -8.86
C TYR A 544 9.22 12.20 -7.90
N VAL A 545 9.50 10.89 -8.03
CA VAL A 545 10.34 10.16 -7.07
C VAL A 545 11.66 9.69 -7.68
N LEU A 546 11.65 9.24 -8.97
CA LEU A 546 12.83 8.61 -9.58
C LEU A 546 13.70 9.56 -10.40
N GLN A 547 13.16 10.66 -10.91
CA GLN A 547 13.94 11.59 -11.71
C GLN A 547 14.72 12.56 -10.82
N PRO A 548 16.07 12.62 -10.95
CA PRO A 548 16.84 13.66 -10.31
C PRO A 548 16.46 15.02 -10.90
N ARG A 549 16.26 16.01 -10.08
CA ARG A 549 16.02 17.39 -10.49
C ARG A 549 17.36 18.03 -10.86
N HIS A 550 17.56 18.34 -12.14
CA HIS A 550 18.75 19.08 -12.57
C HIS A 550 18.72 20.50 -12.01
N GLY A 551 19.75 20.87 -11.26
CA GLY A 551 20.08 22.24 -10.92
C GLY A 551 19.46 22.80 -9.64
N SER A 552 18.65 22.02 -8.90
CA SER A 552 18.28 22.35 -7.53
C SER A 552 18.51 21.14 -6.63
N LYS A 553 19.04 21.38 -5.45
CA LYS A 553 19.17 20.36 -4.40
C LYS A 553 17.79 19.86 -4.06
N SER A 554 17.40 18.70 -4.59
CA SER A 554 16.00 18.27 -4.64
C SER A 554 15.54 17.66 -3.32
N HIS A 555 15.16 18.48 -2.36
CA HIS A 555 14.43 18.02 -1.19
C HIS A 555 12.95 17.65 -1.51
N GLY A 556 12.37 18.18 -2.59
CA GLY A 556 10.99 17.92 -2.97
C GLY A 556 10.66 16.45 -3.25
N ASN A 557 11.58 15.71 -3.85
CA ASN A 557 11.37 14.28 -4.11
C ASN A 557 11.29 13.47 -2.81
N MET A 558 12.10 13.84 -1.82
CA MET A 558 12.14 13.14 -0.53
C MET A 558 10.92 13.46 0.33
N ASP A 559 10.42 14.67 0.32
CA ASP A 559 9.17 15.04 1.00
C ASP A 559 7.97 14.33 0.38
N CYS A 560 7.92 14.25 -0.94
CA CYS A 560 6.91 13.49 -1.67
C CYS A 560 6.96 12.00 -1.32
N LEU A 561 8.16 11.41 -1.27
CA LEU A 561 8.36 10.02 -0.87
C LEU A 561 7.97 9.82 0.59
N ARG A 562 8.41 10.68 1.51
CA ARG A 562 8.07 10.62 2.94
C ARG A 562 6.57 10.64 3.16
N SER A 563 5.86 11.63 2.61
CA SER A 563 4.40 11.75 2.72
C SER A 563 3.69 10.50 2.19
N THR A 564 4.18 9.94 1.07
CA THR A 564 3.63 8.70 0.53
C THR A 564 3.87 7.51 1.47
N LEU A 565 5.07 7.36 2.04
CA LEU A 565 5.41 6.26 2.94
C LEU A 565 4.64 6.35 4.27
N GLU A 566 4.46 7.54 4.84
CA GLU A 566 3.64 7.77 6.04
C GLU A 566 2.19 7.32 5.84
N GLY A 567 1.64 7.56 4.65
CA GLY A 567 0.29 7.09 4.29
C GLY A 567 0.18 5.57 4.13
N MET A 568 1.27 4.87 3.79
CA MET A 568 1.24 3.44 3.46
C MET A 568 1.82 2.54 4.55
N ILE A 569 2.89 2.94 5.25
CA ILE A 569 3.66 2.08 6.15
C ILE A 569 3.13 2.17 7.57
N ILE A 570 3.12 1.03 8.26
CA ILE A 570 2.95 0.88 9.70
C ILE A 570 4.22 0.25 10.25
N ARG A 571 4.97 1.02 11.03
CA ARG A 571 6.21 0.60 11.67
C ARG A 571 6.45 1.42 12.93
N HIS A 572 6.89 0.81 13.99
CA HIS A 572 7.37 1.49 15.18
C HIS A 572 8.84 1.88 15.04
N ARG A 573 9.18 3.01 15.63
CA ARG A 573 10.58 3.36 15.86
C ARG A 573 11.19 2.38 16.87
N PRO A 574 12.48 2.05 16.74
CA PRO A 574 13.13 1.12 17.66
C PRO A 574 13.01 1.53 19.12
N GLU A 575 13.14 2.83 19.39
CA GLU A 575 13.10 3.40 20.74
C GLU A 575 11.72 3.17 21.41
N ASP A 576 10.64 3.20 20.61
CA ASP A 576 9.29 2.96 21.11
C ASP A 576 9.03 1.48 21.39
N VAL A 577 9.62 0.60 20.58
CA VAL A 577 9.56 -0.86 20.84
C VAL A 577 10.37 -1.23 22.07
N GLU A 578 11.55 -0.62 22.26
CA GLU A 578 12.41 -0.87 23.43
C GLU A 578 11.77 -0.43 24.76
N ARG A 579 10.92 0.59 24.73
CA ARG A 579 10.12 0.99 25.92
C ARG A 579 9.07 -0.05 26.28
N ASP A 580 8.46 -0.68 25.26
CA ASP A 580 7.39 -1.67 25.46
C ASP A 580 7.95 -3.06 25.81
N VAL A 581 9.19 -3.36 25.41
CA VAL A 581 9.83 -4.68 25.61
C VAL A 581 11.21 -4.49 26.23
N ILE A 582 11.33 -4.86 27.48
CA ILE A 582 12.62 -4.85 28.16
C ILE A 582 13.42 -6.05 27.68
N LEU A 583 14.38 -5.79 26.79
CA LEU A 583 15.30 -6.84 26.32
C LEU A 583 16.38 -7.11 27.39
N PRO A 584 16.80 -8.37 27.57
CA PRO A 584 17.94 -8.68 28.43
C PRO A 584 19.21 -8.05 27.85
N PRO A 585 20.21 -7.72 28.69
CA PRO A 585 21.45 -7.15 28.21
C PRO A 585 22.16 -8.11 27.24
N LEU A 586 22.65 -7.55 26.14
CA LEU A 586 23.44 -8.31 25.17
C LEU A 586 24.87 -8.47 25.69
N TYR A 587 25.27 -9.71 25.92
CA TYR A 587 26.66 -10.04 26.21
C TYR A 587 27.33 -10.54 24.93
N GLN A 588 28.26 -9.76 24.43
CA GLN A 588 29.04 -10.13 23.23
C GLN A 588 30.45 -10.53 23.66
N SER A 589 30.88 -11.72 23.30
CA SER A 589 32.25 -12.19 23.49
C SER A 589 32.87 -12.62 22.16
N VAL A 590 34.06 -12.16 21.90
CA VAL A 590 34.83 -12.59 20.73
C VAL A 590 35.69 -13.76 21.16
N VAL A 591 35.44 -14.95 20.57
CA VAL A 591 36.23 -16.13 20.77
C VAL A 591 37.18 -16.31 19.59
N ASN A 592 38.44 -16.04 19.80
CA ASN A 592 39.47 -16.31 18.78
C ASN A 592 39.80 -17.80 18.79
N LEU A 593 39.50 -18.49 17.71
CA LEU A 593 39.86 -19.89 17.51
C LEU A 593 41.24 -19.95 16.82
N GLU A 594 42.20 -20.56 17.47
CA GLU A 594 43.46 -20.93 16.83
C GLU A 594 43.24 -22.21 16.01
N GLY A 595 43.10 -22.03 14.70
CA GLY A 595 43.01 -23.14 13.78
C GLY A 595 44.35 -23.93 13.72
N SER A 596 44.28 -25.25 13.58
CA SER A 596 45.44 -26.08 13.29
C SER A 596 46.14 -25.65 11.99
N LEU A 597 47.38 -26.06 11.80
CA LEU A 597 48.13 -25.75 10.57
C LEU A 597 47.42 -26.27 9.32
N GLN A 598 46.66 -27.37 9.44
CA GLN A 598 45.84 -27.93 8.36
C GLN A 598 44.61 -27.06 8.05
N ASP A 599 43.96 -26.47 9.06
CA ASP A 599 42.84 -25.58 8.87
C ASP A 599 43.26 -24.26 8.21
N LYS A 600 44.46 -23.76 8.56
CA LYS A 600 45.06 -22.55 7.94
C LYS A 600 45.50 -22.77 6.49
N LEU A 601 45.76 -24.00 6.07
CA LEU A 601 46.13 -24.35 4.69
C LEU A 601 44.91 -24.68 3.81
N SER A 602 43.73 -24.89 4.40
CA SER A 602 42.47 -25.21 3.69
C SER A 602 41.53 -24.01 3.47
N LEU A 603 41.86 -22.84 4.02
CA LEU A 603 41.23 -21.55 3.77
C LEU A 603 41.97 -20.78 2.68
#